data_24997ded8a438d132038018559c8e953
#
_entry.id   24997ded8a438d132038018559c8e953
#
_cell.length_a   1.000
_cell.length_b   1.000
_cell.length_c   1.000
_cell.angle_alpha   90.00
_cell.angle_beta   90.00
_cell.angle_gamma   90.00
#
_symmetry.space_group_name_H-M   'P 1'
#
loop_
_entity.id
_entity.type
_entity.pdbx_description
1 polymer ?
#
loop_
_entity_poly.entity_id
_entity_poly.type
_entity_poly.pdbx_seq_one_letter_code
_entity_poly.pdbx_strand_id
1 'polypeptide(L)'
;MSHVSTGEAWAFWILGSIAVIGALGMVIARNAVHSALWLVLTMLCLGFLYVVNSAPFLGAVQIIVYTGAIMMLFLFVLMLVGRDASDSLIETLRGQRIAAIVLGVGFAGLVGTGLARSLGDVSAVGLAQANADGNVEGLASLLFTRYVFAFEVTSALLITAAVGAMVLAHVERDKGDRVDQVTRMKQRFRPGNYPGAKAGPGVYANTMSVAAPGRLPDGNGSERTLSPILPVRELTAEEAAPKGTEKK
;
A
#
# COMPACT_ATOMS: atom_id res chain seq x y z
N MET A 1 11.53 37.44 20.22
CA MET A 1 12.46 36.36 19.90
C MET A 1 11.86 35.07 20.41
N SER A 2 11.23 34.27 19.57
CA SER A 2 10.77 32.95 19.96
C SER A 2 12.00 32.07 20.10
N HIS A 3 12.43 31.85 21.32
CA HIS A 3 13.48 30.89 21.61
C HIS A 3 12.91 29.50 21.25
N VAL A 4 13.52 28.85 20.26
CA VAL A 4 13.28 27.43 20.03
C VAL A 4 13.48 26.71 21.36
N SER A 5 12.47 26.05 21.87
CA SER A 5 12.61 25.34 23.14
C SER A 5 13.66 24.24 22.98
N THR A 6 14.40 23.96 24.03
CA THR A 6 15.41 22.89 24.01
C THR A 6 14.80 21.55 23.60
N GLY A 7 13.53 21.32 23.96
CA GLY A 7 12.77 20.13 23.54
C GLY A 7 12.51 20.06 22.05
N GLU A 8 12.11 21.18 21.42
CA GLU A 8 11.89 21.26 19.96
C GLU A 8 13.19 21.01 19.19
N ALA A 9 14.31 21.57 19.65
CA ALA A 9 15.62 21.33 19.04
C ALA A 9 16.01 19.86 19.10
N TRP A 10 15.85 19.21 20.24
CA TRP A 10 16.12 17.77 20.37
C TRP A 10 15.18 16.93 19.49
N ALA A 11 13.89 17.22 19.47
CA ALA A 11 12.93 16.55 18.61
C ALA A 11 13.30 16.69 17.13
N PHE A 12 13.69 17.91 16.70
CA PHE A 12 14.13 18.16 15.33
C PHE A 12 15.36 17.32 14.95
N TRP A 13 16.39 17.31 15.80
CA TRP A 13 17.60 16.55 15.48
C TRP A 13 17.36 15.03 15.46
N ILE A 14 16.57 14.51 16.38
CA ILE A 14 16.25 13.08 16.42
C ILE A 14 15.39 12.68 15.22
N LEU A 15 14.23 13.31 15.05
CA LEU A 15 13.28 12.97 13.98
C LEU A 15 13.84 13.27 12.60
N GLY A 16 14.56 14.39 12.45
CA GLY A 16 15.22 14.77 11.20
C GLY A 16 16.29 13.76 10.79
N SER A 17 17.13 13.33 11.72
CA SER A 17 18.15 12.31 11.45
C SER A 17 17.51 10.97 11.04
N ILE A 18 16.46 10.54 11.74
CA ILE A 18 15.72 9.31 11.41
C ILE A 18 15.06 9.44 10.02
N ALA A 19 14.48 10.60 9.70
CA ALA A 19 13.87 10.86 8.39
C ALA A 19 14.90 10.78 7.26
N VAL A 20 16.10 11.36 7.43
CA VAL A 20 17.18 11.27 6.45
C VAL A 20 17.66 9.83 6.27
N ILE A 21 17.85 9.09 7.38
CA ILE A 21 18.21 7.67 7.32
C ILE A 21 17.12 6.88 6.60
N GLY A 22 15.85 7.14 6.88
CA GLY A 22 14.72 6.53 6.19
C GLY A 22 14.73 6.82 4.67
N ALA A 23 14.95 8.08 4.28
CA ALA A 23 15.04 8.48 2.88
C ALA A 23 16.22 7.82 2.15
N LEU A 24 17.38 7.72 2.78
CA LEU A 24 18.53 6.99 2.22
C LEU A 24 18.26 5.48 2.17
N GLY A 25 17.65 4.92 3.21
CA GLY A 25 17.24 3.52 3.26
C GLY A 25 16.30 3.15 2.11
N MET A 26 15.36 4.03 1.76
CA MET A 26 14.46 3.86 0.62
C MET A 26 15.22 3.71 -0.70
N VAL A 27 16.24 4.55 -0.92
CA VAL A 27 17.03 4.54 -2.17
C VAL A 27 17.95 3.32 -2.25
N ILE A 28 18.52 2.90 -1.10
CA ILE A 28 19.48 1.78 -1.04
C ILE A 28 18.76 0.42 -1.07
N ALA A 29 17.51 0.36 -0.63
CA ALA A 29 16.76 -0.89 -0.54
C ALA A 29 16.53 -1.53 -1.93
N ARG A 30 16.98 -2.76 -2.10
CA ARG A 30 16.79 -3.53 -3.35
C ARG A 30 15.37 -4.08 -3.51
N ASN A 31 14.67 -4.30 -2.40
CA ASN A 31 13.32 -4.82 -2.40
C ASN A 31 12.33 -3.66 -2.33
N ALA A 32 11.38 -3.59 -3.29
CA ALA A 32 10.40 -2.52 -3.38
C ALA A 32 9.54 -2.38 -2.11
N VAL A 33 9.18 -3.50 -1.47
CA VAL A 33 8.41 -3.49 -0.21
C VAL A 33 9.23 -2.91 0.93
N HIS A 34 10.51 -3.29 1.06
CA HIS A 34 11.39 -2.70 2.08
C HIS A 34 11.65 -1.22 1.82
N SER A 35 11.82 -0.81 0.55
CA SER A 35 11.95 0.59 0.17
C SER A 35 10.71 1.40 0.61
N ALA A 36 9.52 0.87 0.35
CA ALA A 36 8.28 1.53 0.76
C ALA A 36 8.13 1.61 2.29
N LEU A 37 8.61 0.61 3.06
CA LEU A 37 8.62 0.69 4.53
C LEU A 37 9.56 1.78 5.06
N TRP A 38 10.71 1.99 4.43
CA TRP A 38 11.59 3.12 4.76
C TRP A 38 10.93 4.47 4.46
N LEU A 39 10.15 4.55 3.38
CA LEU A 39 9.36 5.74 3.07
C LEU A 39 8.27 5.99 4.11
N VAL A 40 7.57 4.95 4.60
CA VAL A 40 6.61 5.08 5.71
C VAL A 40 7.26 5.69 6.94
N LEU A 41 8.45 5.21 7.31
CA LEU A 41 9.20 5.75 8.45
C LEU A 41 9.50 7.25 8.27
N THR A 42 9.96 7.64 7.09
CA THR A 42 10.22 9.05 6.75
C THR A 42 8.95 9.90 6.86
N MET A 43 7.82 9.40 6.31
CA MET A 43 6.53 10.12 6.35
C MET A 43 5.99 10.29 7.77
N LEU A 44 6.17 9.28 8.64
CA LEU A 44 5.83 9.38 10.06
C LEU A 44 6.67 10.42 10.78
N CYS A 45 7.99 10.43 10.54
CA CYS A 45 8.86 11.46 11.13
C CYS A 45 8.45 12.87 10.72
N LEU A 46 8.08 13.08 9.44
CA LEU A 46 7.57 14.36 8.97
C LEU A 46 6.25 14.74 9.66
N GLY A 47 5.34 13.77 9.85
CA GLY A 47 4.08 14.00 10.59
C GLY A 47 4.33 14.48 12.01
N PHE A 48 5.25 13.86 12.72
CA PHE A 48 5.64 14.31 14.07
C PHE A 48 6.33 15.67 14.06
N LEU A 49 7.18 15.95 13.05
CA LEU A 49 7.81 17.27 12.91
C LEU A 49 6.78 18.37 12.69
N TYR A 50 5.68 18.13 11.96
CA TYR A 50 4.59 19.08 11.85
C TYR A 50 3.95 19.39 13.22
N VAL A 51 3.70 18.35 14.03
CA VAL A 51 3.14 18.53 15.37
C VAL A 51 4.07 19.35 16.26
N VAL A 52 5.36 19.05 16.25
CA VAL A 52 6.39 19.79 17.00
C VAL A 52 6.44 21.26 16.57
N ASN A 53 6.25 21.54 15.28
CA ASN A 53 6.21 22.90 14.74
C ASN A 53 4.83 23.59 14.89
N SER A 54 4.02 23.20 15.84
CA SER A 54 2.70 23.82 16.13
C SER A 54 1.69 23.74 14.96
N ALA A 55 1.82 22.71 14.12
CA ALA A 55 0.89 22.43 13.03
C ALA A 55 0.24 21.03 13.17
N PRO A 56 -0.53 20.77 14.25
CA PRO A 56 -1.06 19.45 14.53
C PRO A 56 -2.03 18.93 13.47
N PHE A 57 -2.79 19.79 12.81
CA PHE A 57 -3.69 19.41 11.73
C PHE A 57 -2.89 18.84 10.55
N LEU A 58 -1.81 19.51 10.14
CA LEU A 58 -0.95 19.01 9.07
C LEU A 58 -0.29 17.68 9.46
N GLY A 59 0.13 17.53 10.71
CA GLY A 59 0.66 16.29 11.23
C GLY A 59 -0.34 15.14 11.17
N ALA A 60 -1.59 15.39 11.55
CA ALA A 60 -2.67 14.40 11.44
C ALA A 60 -2.94 14.02 9.97
N VAL A 61 -3.03 14.99 9.06
CA VAL A 61 -3.20 14.75 7.63
C VAL A 61 -2.03 13.95 7.05
N GLN A 62 -0.80 14.30 7.42
CA GLN A 62 0.40 13.56 6.99
C GLN A 62 0.33 12.09 7.36
N ILE A 63 -0.11 11.77 8.56
CA ILE A 63 -0.21 10.39 9.04
C ILE A 63 -1.41 9.67 8.41
N ILE A 64 -2.59 10.28 8.43
CA ILE A 64 -3.83 9.61 7.99
C ILE A 64 -3.87 9.45 6.47
N VAL A 65 -3.55 10.50 5.73
CA VAL A 65 -3.68 10.50 4.26
C VAL A 65 -2.42 9.95 3.61
N TYR A 66 -1.23 10.53 3.90
CA TYR A 66 0.00 10.11 3.23
C TYR A 66 0.47 8.74 3.68
N THR A 67 0.54 8.50 4.99
CA THR A 67 0.99 7.19 5.51
C THR A 67 -0.13 6.16 5.46
N GLY A 68 -1.36 6.52 5.85
CA GLY A 68 -2.48 5.60 5.91
C GLY A 68 -3.07 5.26 4.54
N ALA A 69 -3.57 6.24 3.78
CA ALA A 69 -4.27 5.97 2.53
C ALA A 69 -3.31 5.75 1.36
N ILE A 70 -2.42 6.71 1.09
CA ILE A 70 -1.59 6.69 -0.12
C ILE A 70 -0.53 5.59 -0.04
N MET A 71 0.21 5.53 1.07
CA MET A 71 1.28 4.54 1.21
C MET A 71 0.76 3.11 1.34
N MET A 72 -0.36 2.90 2.04
CA MET A 72 -0.98 1.58 2.12
C MET A 72 -1.47 1.10 0.76
N LEU A 73 -2.09 2.00 -0.04
CA LEU A 73 -2.48 1.68 -1.41
C LEU A 73 -1.25 1.34 -2.26
N PHE A 74 -0.19 2.14 -2.16
CA PHE A 74 1.06 1.92 -2.89
C PHE A 74 1.72 0.58 -2.53
N LEU A 75 1.80 0.25 -1.24
CA LEU A 75 2.28 -1.06 -0.76
C LEU A 75 1.44 -2.21 -1.30
N PHE A 76 0.12 -2.07 -1.28
CA PHE A 76 -0.80 -3.07 -1.81
C PHE A 76 -0.58 -3.30 -3.32
N VAL A 77 -0.45 -2.22 -4.09
CA VAL A 77 -0.17 -2.32 -5.53
C VAL A 77 1.20 -2.97 -5.79
N LEU A 78 2.25 -2.58 -5.07
CA LEU A 78 3.57 -3.19 -5.19
C LEU A 78 3.57 -4.69 -4.84
N MET A 79 2.77 -5.07 -3.86
CA MET A 79 2.61 -6.48 -3.46
C MET A 79 1.85 -7.29 -4.52
N LEU A 80 0.81 -6.70 -5.15
CA LEU A 80 0.02 -7.38 -6.18
C LEU A 80 0.75 -7.49 -7.52
N VAL A 81 1.36 -6.41 -7.97
CA VAL A 81 2.08 -6.39 -9.26
C VAL A 81 3.34 -7.24 -9.16
N GLY A 82 3.91 -7.35 -7.96
CA GLY A 82 5.19 -7.99 -7.76
C GLY A 82 6.32 -7.22 -8.46
N ARG A 83 7.53 -7.60 -8.20
CA ARG A 83 8.67 -7.11 -8.96
C ARG A 83 9.20 -8.29 -9.75
N ASP A 84 9.08 -8.23 -11.08
CA ASP A 84 9.75 -9.20 -11.94
C ASP A 84 11.25 -9.13 -11.65
N ALA A 85 11.83 -10.29 -11.33
CA ALA A 85 13.25 -10.41 -11.04
C ALA A 85 14.15 -10.08 -12.26
N SER A 86 13.54 -9.79 -13.39
CA SER A 86 14.18 -9.45 -14.66
C SER A 86 14.64 -8.01 -14.79
N ASP A 87 14.26 -7.10 -13.88
CA ASP A 87 14.84 -5.75 -13.84
C ASP A 87 16.28 -5.85 -13.35
N SER A 88 17.14 -6.26 -14.27
CA SER A 88 18.58 -6.31 -14.05
C SER A 88 19.09 -4.88 -13.84
N LEU A 89 19.54 -4.60 -12.61
CA LEU A 89 20.26 -3.36 -12.26
C LEU A 89 21.67 -3.35 -12.90
N ILE A 90 21.77 -3.78 -14.17
CA ILE A 90 23.04 -3.75 -14.89
C ILE A 90 23.27 -2.29 -15.33
N GLU A 91 24.30 -1.69 -14.78
CA GLU A 91 24.74 -0.39 -15.23
C GLU A 91 25.16 -0.46 -16.70
N THR A 92 24.41 0.22 -17.55
CA THR A 92 24.75 0.33 -18.98
C THR A 92 25.90 1.30 -19.25
N LEU A 93 26.15 2.25 -18.34
CA LEU A 93 27.20 3.26 -18.48
C LEU A 93 28.16 3.21 -17.29
N ARG A 94 29.44 2.94 -17.58
CA ARG A 94 30.51 2.99 -16.56
C ARG A 94 30.62 4.39 -15.95
N GLY A 95 30.59 4.47 -14.61
CA GLY A 95 30.75 5.72 -13.88
C GLY A 95 29.48 6.53 -13.61
N GLN A 96 28.32 6.07 -14.06
CA GLN A 96 27.05 6.74 -13.83
C GLN A 96 26.71 6.92 -12.33
N ARG A 97 27.08 5.95 -11.49
CA ARG A 97 26.89 6.04 -10.03
C ARG A 97 27.72 7.16 -9.41
N ILE A 98 28.98 7.26 -9.82
CA ILE A 98 29.88 8.31 -9.30
C ILE A 98 29.37 9.68 -9.73
N ALA A 99 29.00 9.81 -11.00
CA ALA A 99 28.43 11.07 -11.52
C ALA A 99 27.12 11.45 -10.79
N ALA A 100 26.23 10.49 -10.56
CA ALA A 100 24.99 10.74 -9.81
C ALA A 100 25.24 11.17 -8.36
N ILE A 101 26.20 10.53 -7.68
CA ILE A 101 26.57 10.92 -6.30
C ILE A 101 27.18 12.32 -6.27
N VAL A 102 28.11 12.62 -7.15
CA VAL A 102 28.76 13.95 -7.21
C VAL A 102 27.74 15.05 -7.54
N LEU A 103 26.86 14.81 -8.52
CA LEU A 103 25.80 15.76 -8.86
C LEU A 103 24.80 15.90 -7.71
N GLY A 104 24.39 14.80 -7.07
CA GLY A 104 23.46 14.82 -5.94
C GLY A 104 24.02 15.58 -4.74
N VAL A 105 25.27 15.30 -4.34
CA VAL A 105 25.94 16.00 -3.24
C VAL A 105 26.19 17.47 -3.61
N GLY A 106 26.61 17.75 -4.84
CA GLY A 106 26.80 19.11 -5.33
C GLY A 106 25.52 19.92 -5.31
N PHE A 107 24.41 19.33 -5.78
CA PHE A 107 23.09 19.94 -5.74
C PHE A 107 22.58 20.17 -4.31
N ALA A 108 22.72 19.16 -3.44
CA ALA A 108 22.35 19.29 -2.02
C ALA A 108 23.18 20.39 -1.32
N GLY A 109 24.47 20.48 -1.60
CA GLY A 109 25.35 21.54 -1.08
C GLY A 109 24.94 22.92 -1.59
N LEU A 110 24.60 23.06 -2.87
CA LEU A 110 24.16 24.31 -3.46
C LEU A 110 22.84 24.79 -2.87
N VAL A 111 21.85 23.87 -2.77
CA VAL A 111 20.55 24.18 -2.16
C VAL A 111 20.71 24.49 -0.68
N GLY A 112 21.48 23.70 0.07
CA GLY A 112 21.73 23.91 1.50
C GLY A 112 22.40 25.25 1.78
N THR A 113 23.44 25.62 1.02
CA THR A 113 24.10 26.92 1.19
C THR A 113 23.23 28.08 0.74
N GLY A 114 22.43 27.91 -0.32
CA GLY A 114 21.44 28.91 -0.76
C GLY A 114 20.39 29.18 0.31
N LEU A 115 19.81 28.12 0.89
CA LEU A 115 18.84 28.22 1.99
C LEU A 115 19.47 28.85 3.25
N ALA A 116 20.66 28.39 3.64
CA ALA A 116 21.34 28.94 4.81
C ALA A 116 21.60 30.46 4.69
N ARG A 117 21.98 30.92 3.52
CA ARG A 117 22.16 32.36 3.26
C ARG A 117 20.85 33.15 3.18
N SER A 118 19.83 32.56 2.58
CA SER A 118 18.52 33.20 2.42
C SER A 118 17.74 33.30 3.74
N LEU A 119 17.89 32.29 4.61
CA LEU A 119 17.15 32.20 5.88
C LEU A 119 17.94 32.71 7.08
N GLY A 120 19.24 32.99 6.94
CA GLY A 120 20.11 33.41 8.05
C GLY A 120 19.66 34.70 8.75
N ASP A 121 19.01 35.60 8.02
CA ASP A 121 18.53 36.89 8.52
C ASP A 121 17.00 36.91 8.81
N VAL A 122 16.31 35.77 8.58
CA VAL A 122 14.87 35.69 8.79
C VAL A 122 14.59 35.27 10.23
N SER A 123 13.95 36.15 10.99
CA SER A 123 13.45 35.77 12.33
C SER A 123 12.24 34.87 12.20
N ALA A 124 12.29 33.69 12.83
CA ALA A 124 11.15 32.79 12.90
C ALA A 124 10.07 33.43 13.80
N VAL A 125 8.97 33.88 13.19
CA VAL A 125 7.84 34.48 13.90
C VAL A 125 7.02 33.44 14.67
N GLY A 126 7.11 32.18 14.27
CA GLY A 126 6.30 31.08 14.81
C GLY A 126 4.83 31.15 14.37
N LEU A 127 4.08 30.12 14.76
CA LEU A 127 2.65 29.99 14.43
C LEU A 127 1.73 30.44 15.55
N ALA A 128 2.25 30.97 16.67
CA ALA A 128 1.45 31.33 17.85
C ALA A 128 0.33 32.33 17.52
N GLN A 129 0.61 33.34 16.69
CA GLN A 129 -0.36 34.33 16.27
C GLN A 129 -1.35 33.77 15.25
N ALA A 130 -0.89 32.93 14.32
CA ALA A 130 -1.76 32.28 13.35
C ALA A 130 -2.69 31.23 13.98
N ASN A 131 -2.30 30.66 15.10
CA ASN A 131 -3.06 29.66 15.86
C ASN A 131 -3.82 30.27 17.05
N ALA A 132 -3.94 31.59 17.14
CA ALA A 132 -4.58 32.26 18.28
C ALA A 132 -6.03 31.81 18.48
N ASP A 133 -6.78 31.61 17.40
CA ASP A 133 -8.16 31.13 17.38
C ASP A 133 -8.27 29.60 17.23
N GLY A 134 -7.14 28.90 17.28
CA GLY A 134 -7.06 27.44 17.01
C GLY A 134 -6.43 27.14 15.66
N ASN A 135 -5.68 26.03 15.58
CA ASN A 135 -4.97 25.66 14.36
C ASN A 135 -5.92 25.26 13.22
N VAL A 136 -7.01 24.54 13.54
CA VAL A 136 -8.01 24.08 12.56
C VAL A 136 -8.88 25.24 12.10
N GLU A 137 -9.34 26.08 13.03
CA GLU A 137 -10.16 27.26 12.77
C GLU A 137 -9.42 28.27 11.90
N GLY A 138 -8.16 28.54 12.21
CA GLY A 138 -7.32 29.44 11.42
C GLY A 138 -7.12 28.94 9.99
N LEU A 139 -6.86 27.66 9.80
CA LEU A 139 -6.78 27.05 8.47
C LEU A 139 -8.13 27.08 7.73
N ALA A 140 -9.22 26.75 8.40
CA ALA A 140 -10.55 26.80 7.81
C ALA A 140 -10.91 28.22 7.36
N SER A 141 -10.64 29.24 8.19
CA SER A 141 -10.84 30.64 7.82
C SER A 141 -10.09 31.00 6.55
N LEU A 142 -8.81 30.63 6.42
CA LEU A 142 -8.02 30.87 5.21
C LEU A 142 -8.56 30.14 3.98
N LEU A 143 -8.92 28.89 4.13
CA LEU A 143 -9.45 28.07 3.04
C LEU A 143 -10.78 28.61 2.50
N PHE A 144 -11.70 28.98 3.39
CA PHE A 144 -13.04 29.40 2.99
C PHE A 144 -13.18 30.90 2.72
N THR A 145 -12.14 31.71 2.95
CA THR A 145 -12.15 33.13 2.59
C THR A 145 -11.20 33.45 1.45
N ARG A 146 -9.92 33.16 1.62
CA ARG A 146 -8.86 33.56 0.68
C ARG A 146 -8.62 32.52 -0.40
N TYR A 147 -8.73 31.23 -0.09
CA TYR A 147 -8.36 30.12 -0.96
C TYR A 147 -9.56 29.29 -1.44
N VAL A 148 -10.77 29.86 -1.41
CA VAL A 148 -12.01 29.17 -1.84
C VAL A 148 -11.89 28.56 -3.23
N PHE A 149 -11.37 29.31 -4.18
CA PHE A 149 -11.20 28.82 -5.55
C PHE A 149 -10.27 27.60 -5.63
N ALA A 150 -9.13 27.65 -4.93
CA ALA A 150 -8.21 26.52 -4.89
C ALA A 150 -8.84 25.29 -4.20
N PHE A 151 -9.64 25.52 -3.17
CA PHE A 151 -10.39 24.48 -2.47
C PHE A 151 -11.44 23.81 -3.39
N GLU A 152 -12.21 24.60 -4.13
CA GLU A 152 -13.21 24.08 -5.07
C GLU A 152 -12.58 23.28 -6.22
N VAL A 153 -11.49 23.80 -6.81
CA VAL A 153 -10.77 23.10 -7.89
C VAL A 153 -10.19 21.77 -7.40
N THR A 154 -9.59 21.75 -6.20
CA THR A 154 -9.09 20.50 -5.61
C THR A 154 -10.21 19.51 -5.31
N SER A 155 -11.36 19.99 -4.83
CA SER A 155 -12.54 19.15 -4.59
C SER A 155 -13.07 18.52 -5.89
N ALA A 156 -13.19 19.34 -6.95
CA ALA A 156 -13.57 18.86 -8.28
C ALA A 156 -12.58 17.82 -8.84
N LEU A 157 -11.27 18.04 -8.63
CA LEU A 157 -10.22 17.09 -9.02
C LEU A 157 -10.37 15.76 -8.27
N LEU A 158 -10.64 15.79 -6.96
CA LEU A 158 -10.85 14.58 -6.16
C LEU A 158 -12.07 13.79 -6.64
N ILE A 159 -13.18 14.47 -6.93
CA ILE A 159 -14.39 13.83 -7.48
C ILE A 159 -14.06 13.19 -8.83
N THR A 160 -13.40 13.92 -9.71
CA THR A 160 -13.00 13.42 -11.04
C THR A 160 -12.08 12.20 -10.92
N ALA A 161 -11.11 12.24 -10.00
CA ALA A 161 -10.21 11.11 -9.76
C ALA A 161 -10.97 9.88 -9.24
N ALA A 162 -11.92 10.07 -8.31
CA ALA A 162 -12.74 8.98 -7.77
C ALA A 162 -13.64 8.34 -8.84
N VAL A 163 -14.30 9.18 -9.65
CA VAL A 163 -15.13 8.70 -10.78
C VAL A 163 -14.26 8.00 -11.81
N GLY A 164 -13.12 8.57 -12.18
CA GLY A 164 -12.17 7.96 -13.11
C GLY A 164 -11.68 6.60 -12.63
N ALA A 165 -11.30 6.48 -11.36
CA ALA A 165 -10.91 5.20 -10.76
C ALA A 165 -12.03 4.17 -10.80
N MET A 166 -13.27 4.59 -10.52
CA MET A 166 -14.44 3.72 -10.58
C MET A 166 -14.71 3.24 -12.00
N VAL A 167 -14.64 4.11 -13.00
CA VAL A 167 -14.83 3.76 -14.42
C VAL A 167 -13.75 2.79 -14.89
N LEU A 168 -12.49 3.03 -14.55
CA LEU A 168 -11.38 2.15 -14.93
C LEU A 168 -11.43 0.79 -14.24
N ALA A 169 -11.93 0.73 -13.01
CA ALA A 169 -12.08 -0.52 -12.27
C ALA A 169 -13.36 -1.30 -12.66
N HIS A 170 -14.29 -0.66 -13.37
CA HIS A 170 -15.55 -1.28 -13.75
C HIS A 170 -15.36 -2.26 -14.91
N VAL A 171 -15.61 -3.53 -14.62
CA VAL A 171 -15.65 -4.57 -15.66
C VAL A 171 -17.10 -4.71 -16.14
N GLU A 172 -17.37 -4.29 -17.37
CA GLU A 172 -18.66 -4.56 -18.00
C GLU A 172 -18.82 -6.08 -18.20
N ARG A 173 -19.83 -6.64 -17.54
CA ARG A 173 -20.29 -8.01 -17.82
C ARG A 173 -21.47 -7.92 -18.78
N ASP A 174 -21.38 -8.63 -19.88
CA ASP A 174 -22.48 -8.77 -20.81
C ASP A 174 -23.74 -9.26 -20.08
N LYS A 175 -24.89 -8.67 -20.45
CA LYS A 175 -26.18 -9.05 -19.83
C LYS A 175 -26.50 -10.53 -20.00
N GLY A 176 -25.94 -11.18 -21.04
CA GLY A 176 -26.06 -12.62 -21.30
C GLY A 176 -25.29 -13.50 -20.30
N ASP A 177 -24.21 -13.01 -19.73
CA ASP A 177 -23.37 -13.74 -18.75
C ASP A 177 -23.91 -13.66 -17.31
N ARG A 178 -24.91 -12.85 -17.09
CA ARG A 178 -25.61 -12.79 -15.78
C ARG A 178 -26.57 -13.98 -15.67
N VAL A 179 -26.06 -15.06 -15.18
CA VAL A 179 -26.90 -16.19 -14.76
C VAL A 179 -27.66 -15.77 -13.50
N ASP A 180 -28.98 -15.53 -13.65
CA ASP A 180 -29.88 -15.23 -12.55
C ASP A 180 -29.85 -16.36 -11.52
N GLN A 181 -30.09 -16.03 -10.25
CA GLN A 181 -30.10 -16.98 -9.13
C GLN A 181 -31.10 -18.14 -9.37
N VAL A 182 -32.28 -17.85 -9.94
CA VAL A 182 -33.28 -18.83 -10.29
C VAL A 182 -32.79 -19.78 -11.39
N THR A 183 -32.13 -19.26 -12.39
CA THR A 183 -31.55 -20.06 -13.48
C THR A 183 -30.42 -20.94 -12.96
N ARG A 184 -29.56 -20.42 -12.09
CA ARG A 184 -28.47 -21.17 -11.43
C ARG A 184 -29.04 -22.29 -10.55
N MET A 185 -30.11 -22.02 -9.81
CA MET A 185 -30.82 -23.02 -9.03
C MET A 185 -31.41 -24.11 -9.92
N LYS A 186 -32.13 -23.75 -10.99
CA LYS A 186 -32.68 -24.71 -11.95
C LYS A 186 -31.59 -25.57 -12.61
N GLN A 187 -30.44 -24.99 -12.94
CA GLN A 187 -29.30 -25.73 -13.49
C GLN A 187 -28.77 -26.80 -12.51
N ARG A 188 -28.74 -26.50 -11.19
CA ARG A 188 -28.30 -27.47 -10.18
C ARG A 188 -29.19 -28.70 -10.09
N PHE A 189 -30.49 -28.55 -10.37
CA PHE A 189 -31.47 -29.62 -10.31
C PHE A 189 -31.70 -30.33 -11.65
N ARG A 190 -30.90 -29.99 -12.70
CA ARG A 190 -31.01 -30.71 -13.97
C ARG A 190 -30.47 -32.13 -13.84
N PRO A 191 -31.03 -33.10 -14.61
CA PRO A 191 -30.48 -34.44 -14.68
C PRO A 191 -28.99 -34.43 -15.02
N GLY A 192 -28.17 -35.17 -14.26
CA GLY A 192 -26.73 -35.18 -14.39
C GLY A 192 -25.98 -34.17 -13.51
N ASN A 193 -26.67 -33.18 -12.95
CA ASN A 193 -26.07 -32.26 -11.98
C ASN A 193 -26.38 -32.67 -10.55
N TYR A 194 -25.48 -32.28 -9.64
CA TYR A 194 -25.64 -32.55 -8.21
C TYR A 194 -26.19 -31.32 -7.48
N PRO A 195 -27.40 -31.41 -6.87
CA PRO A 195 -28.04 -30.26 -6.23
C PRO A 195 -27.41 -29.82 -4.91
N GLY A 196 -26.64 -30.70 -4.24
CA GLY A 196 -25.94 -30.40 -3.00
C GLY A 196 -24.78 -29.44 -3.15
N ALA A 197 -24.31 -28.89 -2.03
CA ALA A 197 -23.05 -28.16 -2.01
C ALA A 197 -21.88 -29.11 -2.31
N LYS A 198 -20.83 -28.58 -2.93
CA LYS A 198 -19.58 -29.34 -3.07
C LYS A 198 -19.01 -29.60 -1.67
N ALA A 199 -18.45 -30.78 -1.47
CA ALA A 199 -17.73 -31.07 -0.24
C ALA A 199 -16.54 -30.10 -0.10
N GLY A 200 -16.32 -29.59 1.09
CA GLY A 200 -15.15 -28.79 1.40
C GLY A 200 -13.86 -29.62 1.35
N PRO A 201 -12.69 -28.98 1.29
CA PRO A 201 -11.40 -29.65 1.35
C PRO A 201 -11.32 -30.55 2.61
N GLY A 202 -10.83 -31.77 2.46
CA GLY A 202 -10.62 -32.68 3.57
C GLY A 202 -11.86 -33.47 4.04
N VAL A 203 -13.06 -33.21 3.53
CA VAL A 203 -14.27 -33.92 3.96
C VAL A 203 -14.26 -35.39 3.54
N TYR A 204 -13.72 -35.69 2.35
CA TYR A 204 -13.55 -37.04 1.82
C TYR A 204 -12.12 -37.47 1.63
N ALA A 205 -11.17 -36.61 2.07
CA ALA A 205 -9.80 -36.72 1.59
C ALA A 205 -8.77 -36.70 2.69
N ASN A 206 -7.67 -37.33 2.42
CA ASN A 206 -6.42 -37.15 3.13
C ASN A 206 -5.68 -35.85 2.74
N THR A 207 -6.19 -35.11 1.74
CA THR A 207 -5.60 -33.87 1.25
C THR A 207 -6.50 -32.67 1.55
N MET A 208 -5.92 -31.56 1.94
CA MET A 208 -6.62 -30.27 2.17
C MET A 208 -6.74 -29.44 0.89
N SER A 209 -6.33 -29.98 -0.26
CA SER A 209 -6.30 -29.26 -1.53
C SER A 209 -7.55 -29.50 -2.35
N VAL A 210 -8.09 -28.44 -2.95
CA VAL A 210 -9.18 -28.50 -3.95
C VAL A 210 -8.66 -28.75 -5.37
N ALA A 211 -7.35 -28.82 -5.56
CA ALA A 211 -6.71 -29.16 -6.83
C ALA A 211 -6.50 -30.68 -7.00
N ALA A 212 -6.62 -31.47 -5.92
CA ALA A 212 -6.53 -32.93 -5.95
C ALA A 212 -7.88 -33.54 -5.62
N PRO A 213 -8.28 -34.68 -6.25
CA PRO A 213 -9.55 -35.32 -5.99
C PRO A 213 -9.60 -35.87 -4.55
N GLY A 214 -10.66 -35.56 -3.84
CA GLY A 214 -10.95 -36.14 -2.52
C GLY A 214 -11.24 -37.62 -2.62
N ARG A 215 -10.84 -38.41 -1.63
CA ARG A 215 -11.03 -39.84 -1.61
C ARG A 215 -12.40 -40.22 -1.00
N LEU A 216 -13.15 -41.02 -1.72
CA LEU A 216 -14.36 -41.65 -1.23
C LEU A 216 -14.02 -42.85 -0.30
N PRO A 217 -14.97 -43.30 0.53
CA PRO A 217 -14.75 -44.48 1.38
C PRO A 217 -14.44 -45.76 0.62
N ASP A 218 -14.82 -45.84 -0.67
CA ASP A 218 -14.50 -46.95 -1.58
C ASP A 218 -13.10 -46.88 -2.17
N GLY A 219 -12.33 -45.86 -1.83
CA GLY A 219 -10.97 -45.64 -2.31
C GLY A 219 -10.87 -44.86 -3.64
N ASN A 220 -11.98 -44.59 -4.30
CA ASN A 220 -12.00 -43.85 -5.56
C ASN A 220 -11.88 -42.34 -5.35
N GLY A 221 -11.29 -41.64 -6.35
CA GLY A 221 -11.22 -40.17 -6.33
C GLY A 221 -12.58 -39.54 -6.67
N SER A 222 -12.97 -38.51 -5.92
CA SER A 222 -14.17 -37.75 -6.20
C SER A 222 -13.86 -36.49 -7.01
N GLU A 223 -14.26 -36.44 -8.27
CA GLU A 223 -14.14 -35.25 -9.12
C GLU A 223 -14.96 -34.07 -8.60
N ARG A 224 -15.95 -34.30 -7.75
CA ARG A 224 -16.81 -33.26 -7.17
C ARG A 224 -16.08 -32.33 -6.24
N THR A 225 -14.96 -32.76 -5.68
CA THR A 225 -14.13 -31.94 -4.77
C THR A 225 -13.18 -31.01 -5.51
N LEU A 226 -13.00 -31.23 -6.81
CA LEU A 226 -12.09 -30.43 -7.64
C LEU A 226 -12.63 -29.05 -7.92
N SER A 227 -11.72 -28.07 -7.91
CA SER A 227 -12.00 -26.72 -8.40
C SER A 227 -12.04 -26.70 -9.93
N PRO A 228 -13.07 -26.11 -10.55
CA PRO A 228 -13.08 -25.96 -12.03
C PRO A 228 -12.05 -24.95 -12.56
N ILE A 229 -11.39 -24.20 -11.67
CA ILE A 229 -10.48 -23.09 -12.03
C ILE A 229 -9.02 -23.50 -11.90
N LEU A 230 -8.73 -24.45 -10.99
CA LEU A 230 -7.35 -24.88 -10.73
C LEU A 230 -6.98 -26.09 -11.61
N PRO A 231 -5.73 -26.18 -12.04
CA PRO A 231 -5.24 -27.37 -12.70
C PRO A 231 -5.34 -28.58 -11.74
N VAL A 232 -5.81 -29.70 -12.24
CA VAL A 232 -5.95 -30.94 -11.45
C VAL A 232 -4.55 -31.48 -11.18
N ARG A 233 -4.25 -31.73 -9.90
CA ARG A 233 -3.01 -32.36 -9.46
C ARG A 233 -3.27 -33.83 -9.17
N GLU A 234 -2.47 -34.70 -9.76
CA GLU A 234 -2.50 -36.12 -9.39
C GLU A 234 -1.98 -36.32 -7.95
N LEU A 235 -2.63 -37.20 -7.22
CA LEU A 235 -2.20 -37.57 -5.87
C LEU A 235 -0.91 -38.39 -5.97
N THR A 236 0.08 -38.07 -5.17
CA THR A 236 1.28 -38.90 -5.03
C THR A 236 0.89 -40.24 -4.38
N ALA A 237 1.67 -41.29 -4.65
CA ALA A 237 1.40 -42.62 -4.09
C ALA A 237 1.32 -42.65 -2.56
N GLU A 238 2.03 -41.74 -1.89
CA GLU A 238 2.04 -41.57 -0.44
C GLU A 238 0.77 -40.90 0.08
N GLU A 239 0.26 -39.89 -0.64
CA GLU A 239 -1.02 -39.23 -0.37
C GLU A 239 -2.21 -40.14 -0.72
N ALA A 240 -2.00 -41.05 -1.66
CA ALA A 240 -2.96 -42.03 -2.10
C ALA A 240 -3.07 -43.22 -1.13
N ALA A 241 -2.09 -43.48 -0.29
CA ALA A 241 -2.14 -44.58 0.68
C ALA A 241 -3.17 -44.32 1.81
N PRO A 242 -3.98 -45.30 2.19
CA PRO A 242 -4.90 -45.13 3.33
C PRO A 242 -4.08 -44.93 4.62
N LYS A 243 -4.23 -43.77 5.24
CA LYS A 243 -3.71 -43.55 6.61
C LYS A 243 -4.44 -44.46 7.58
N GLY A 244 -3.88 -45.59 7.90
CA GLY A 244 -4.52 -46.47 8.88
C GLY A 244 -3.99 -47.91 8.99
N THR A 245 -2.91 -48.24 8.29
CA THR A 245 -2.23 -49.52 8.50
C THR A 245 -0.82 -49.33 9.05
N GLU A 246 -0.69 -48.63 10.17
CA GLU A 246 0.42 -48.94 11.07
C GLU A 246 0.09 -50.26 11.73
N LYS A 247 0.78 -51.31 11.27
CA LYS A 247 0.81 -52.62 11.97
C LYS A 247 1.36 -52.35 13.37
N LYS A 248 0.53 -52.70 14.38
CA LYS A 248 1.03 -52.96 15.72
C LYS A 248 2.02 -54.12 15.70
#